data_29608fbcd54f2ce10fb81cead4e13208
#
_entry.id   29608fbcd54f2ce10fb81cead4e13208
#
_cell.length_a   1.000
_cell.length_b   1.000
_cell.length_c   1.000
_cell.angle_alpha   90.00
_cell.angle_beta   90.00
_cell.angle_gamma   90.00
#
_symmetry.space_group_name_H-M   'P 1'
#
loop_
_entity.id
_entity.type
_entity.pdbx_description
1 polymer ?
#
loop_
_entity_poly.entity_id
_entity_poly.type
_entity_poly.pdbx_seq_one_letter_code
_entity_poly.pdbx_strand_id
1 'polypeptide(L)' 'DSEWITSAEYKSLDGNIGFLILGMRGEKYIFDEVPLEIWQGFKTAEDKGKYYHKYIRKRYNMNLNDYQ' A
#
# COMPACT_ATOMS: atom_id res chain seq x y z
N ASP A 1 8.73 10.10 -9.33
CA ASP A 1 9.61 9.44 -8.42
C ASP A 1 9.03 9.37 -7.02
N SER A 2 9.22 8.27 -6.34
CA SER A 2 8.51 8.00 -5.10
C SER A 2 9.46 7.78 -3.93
N GLU A 3 10.42 8.63 -3.78
CA GLU A 3 11.41 8.48 -2.72
C GLU A 3 10.80 8.53 -1.33
N TRP A 4 9.63 9.12 -1.21
CA TRP A 4 8.97 9.19 0.09
C TRP A 4 8.27 7.88 0.47
N ILE A 5 8.14 6.94 -0.45
CA ILE A 5 7.65 5.60 -0.14
C ILE A 5 8.88 4.71 0.03
N THR A 6 9.15 4.31 1.26
CA THR A 6 10.40 3.64 1.59
C THR A 6 10.28 2.13 1.63
N SER A 7 9.08 1.60 1.78
CA SER A 7 8.89 0.15 1.79
C SER A 7 7.46 -0.18 1.42
N ALA A 8 7.25 -1.41 0.99
CA ALA A 8 5.93 -1.89 0.60
C ALA A 8 5.86 -3.38 0.82
N GLU A 9 4.76 -3.84 1.42
CA GLU A 9 4.49 -5.25 1.63
C GLU A 9 3.01 -5.50 1.41
N TYR A 10 2.70 -6.73 1.06
CA TYR A 10 1.32 -7.14 0.88
C TYR A 10 1.13 -8.51 1.48
N LYS A 11 0.07 -8.66 2.27
CA LYS A 11 -0.24 -9.93 2.92
C LYS A 11 -1.68 -10.29 2.66
N SER A 12 -1.91 -11.48 2.15
CA SER A 12 -3.24 -11.95 1.85
C SER A 12 -3.38 -13.40 2.31
N LEU A 13 -4.53 -13.74 2.85
CA LEU A 13 -4.80 -15.11 3.27
C LEU A 13 -5.38 -15.94 2.13
N ASP A 14 -6.14 -15.32 1.24
CA ASP A 14 -6.80 -16.06 0.18
C ASP A 14 -6.24 -15.78 -1.20
N GLY A 15 -5.25 -14.89 -1.30
CA GLY A 15 -4.65 -14.57 -2.58
C GLY A 15 -5.42 -13.56 -3.42
N ASN A 16 -6.55 -13.05 -2.92
CA ASN A 16 -7.37 -12.10 -3.66
C ASN A 16 -7.45 -10.75 -2.98
N ILE A 17 -7.61 -10.74 -1.67
CA ILE A 17 -7.72 -9.51 -0.90
C ILE A 17 -6.81 -9.63 0.31
N GLY A 18 -6.19 -8.54 0.68
CA GLY A 18 -5.29 -8.55 1.81
C GLY A 18 -4.96 -7.17 2.32
N PHE A 19 -3.88 -7.11 3.07
CA PHE A 19 -3.39 -5.85 3.65
C PHE A 19 -2.21 -5.34 2.86
N LEU A 20 -2.25 -4.07 2.52
CA LEU A 20 -1.12 -3.40 1.90
C LEU A 20 -0.45 -2.54 2.96
N ILE A 21 0.83 -2.75 3.18
CA ILE A 21 1.59 -2.04 4.20
C ILE A 21 2.62 -1.19 3.50
N LEU A 22 2.50 0.13 3.63
CA LEU A 22 3.43 1.07 3.01
C LEU A 22 4.19 1.84 4.07
N GLY A 23 5.50 1.91 3.90
CA GLY A 23 6.33 2.76 4.74
C GLY A 23 6.47 4.13 4.09
N MET A 24 5.98 5.15 4.76
CA MET A 24 6.00 6.52 4.25
C MET A 24 6.30 7.47 5.40
N ARG A 25 7.20 8.40 5.16
CA ARG A 25 7.47 9.48 6.11
C ARG A 25 7.84 8.95 7.50
N GLY A 26 8.58 7.85 7.53
CA GLY A 26 9.03 7.28 8.79
C GLY A 26 8.02 6.45 9.53
N GLU A 27 6.85 6.20 8.94
CA GLU A 27 5.81 5.43 9.58
C GLU A 27 5.29 4.37 8.64
N LYS A 28 4.62 3.38 9.19
CA LYS A 28 4.01 2.33 8.39
C LYS A 28 2.50 2.47 8.43
N TYR A 29 1.89 2.45 7.25
CA TYR A 29 0.46 2.61 7.08
C TYR A 29 -0.10 1.31 6.53
N ILE A 30 -1.17 0.84 7.14
CA ILE A 30 -1.80 -0.42 6.75
C ILE A 30 -3.13 -0.11 6.09
N PHE A 31 -3.31 -0.60 4.87
CA PHE A 31 -4.55 -0.42 4.13
C PHE A 31 -5.29 -1.75 4.09
N ASP A 32 -6.56 -1.73 4.52
CA ASP A 32 -7.37 -2.95 4.60
C ASP A 32 -8.05 -3.26 3.29
N GLU A 33 -8.31 -4.54 3.08
CA GLU A 33 -9.17 -5.02 1.99
C GLU A 33 -8.72 -4.53 0.63
N VAL A 34 -7.43 -4.60 0.39
CA VAL A 34 -6.83 -4.19 -0.88
C VAL A 34 -6.77 -5.40 -1.80
N PRO A 35 -7.39 -5.32 -2.98
CA PRO A 35 -7.31 -6.44 -3.93
C PRO A 35 -5.89 -6.67 -4.41
N LEU A 36 -5.58 -7.92 -4.73
CA LEU A 36 -4.26 -8.27 -5.21
C LEU A 36 -3.86 -7.47 -6.45
N GLU A 37 -4.81 -7.21 -7.33
CA GLU A 37 -4.47 -6.48 -8.56
C GLU A 37 -3.99 -5.05 -8.27
N ILE A 38 -4.47 -4.45 -7.20
CA ILE A 38 -3.97 -3.12 -6.82
C ILE A 38 -2.52 -3.22 -6.39
N TRP A 39 -2.18 -4.27 -5.62
CA TRP A 39 -0.80 -4.51 -5.23
C TRP A 39 0.10 -4.75 -6.44
N GLN A 40 -0.37 -5.57 -7.37
CA GLN A 40 0.42 -5.88 -8.55
C GLN A 40 0.66 -4.64 -9.39
N GLY A 41 -0.36 -3.79 -9.54
CA GLY A 41 -0.19 -2.54 -10.25
C GLY A 41 0.78 -1.60 -9.56
N PHE A 42 0.74 -1.59 -8.23
CA PHE A 42 1.66 -0.75 -7.47
C PHE A 42 3.10 -1.18 -7.70
N LYS A 43 3.35 -2.50 -7.68
CA LYS A 43 4.71 -2.99 -7.85
C LYS A 43 5.29 -2.64 -9.21
N THR A 44 4.45 -2.58 -10.23
CA THR A 44 4.92 -2.34 -11.59
C THR A 44 4.80 -0.90 -12.03
N ALA A 45 4.23 -0.05 -11.19
CA ALA A 45 4.05 1.35 -11.56
C ALA A 45 5.40 2.05 -11.70
N GLU A 46 5.52 2.86 -12.75
CA GLU A 46 6.72 3.65 -12.92
C GLU A 46 6.83 4.70 -11.82
N ASP A 47 5.70 5.32 -11.50
CA ASP A 47 5.68 6.34 -10.46
C ASP A 47 4.75 5.84 -9.36
N LYS A 48 5.33 5.28 -8.33
CA LYS A 48 4.56 4.67 -7.27
C LYS A 48 3.79 5.71 -6.46
N GLY A 49 4.31 6.91 -6.35
CA GLY A 49 3.61 7.97 -5.65
C GLY A 49 2.32 8.37 -6.34
N LYS A 50 2.37 8.50 -7.67
CA LYS A 50 1.17 8.81 -8.42
C LYS A 50 0.15 7.68 -8.35
N TYR A 51 0.65 6.44 -8.44
CA TYR A 51 -0.24 5.28 -8.34
C TYR A 51 -0.93 5.27 -6.97
N TYR A 52 -0.18 5.52 -5.92
CA TYR A 52 -0.73 5.58 -4.57
C TYR A 52 -1.83 6.63 -4.48
N HIS A 53 -1.56 7.84 -4.96
CA HIS A 53 -2.55 8.90 -4.88
C HIS A 53 -3.80 8.60 -5.69
N LYS A 54 -3.64 7.91 -6.81
CA LYS A 54 -4.75 7.68 -7.71
C LYS A 54 -5.59 6.47 -7.32
N TYR A 55 -4.95 5.41 -6.85
CA TYR A 55 -5.63 4.13 -6.67
C TYR A 55 -5.73 3.65 -5.23
N ILE A 56 -4.92 4.17 -4.34
CA ILE A 56 -4.86 3.64 -2.98
C ILE A 56 -5.36 4.66 -1.95
N ARG A 57 -4.85 5.87 -2.01
CA ARG A 57 -5.22 6.90 -1.06
C ARG A 57 -6.72 7.19 -1.18
N LYS A 58 -7.41 7.19 -0.05
CA LYS A 58 -8.85 7.50 0.01
C LYS A 58 -9.73 6.43 -0.59
N ARG A 59 -9.16 5.34 -1.08
CA ARG A 59 -9.98 4.24 -1.60
C ARG A 59 -10.08 3.09 -0.63
N TYR A 60 -9.15 2.99 0.29
CA TYR A 60 -9.12 1.94 1.28
C TYR A 60 -8.88 2.54 2.64
N ASN A 61 -9.38 1.85 3.68
CA ASN A 61 -9.15 2.30 5.04
C ASN A 61 -7.67 2.23 5.37
N MET A 62 -7.17 3.31 5.94
CA MET A 62 -5.75 3.40 6.28
C MET A 62 -5.62 3.50 7.79
N ASN A 63 -4.77 2.68 8.34
CA ASN A 63 -4.45 2.71 9.76
C ASN A 63 -2.95 2.84 9.93
N LEU A 64 -2.55 3.55 10.97
CA LEU A 64 -1.16 3.56 11.36
C LEU A 64 -0.84 2.25 12.06
N ASN A 65 0.37 1.76 11.86
CA ASN A 65 0.80 0.56 12.56
C ASN A 65 1.22 0.94 13.96
N ASP A 66 0.34 0.68 14.91
CA ASP A 66 0.60 1.01 16.31
C ASP A 66 1.27 -0.13 17.07
N TYR A 67 1.43 -1.26 16.46
CA TYR A 67 2.03 -2.40 17.13
C TYR A 67 3.54 -2.26 17.10
N GLN A 68 4.09 -2.27 18.26
CA GLN A 68 5.52 -2.05 18.40
C GLN A 68 6.19 -3.21 19.09
#